data_514cbd465bfbda48aed6499a1bad2366
#
_entry.id   514cbd465bfbda48aed6499a1bad2366
#
_cell.length_a   1.000
_cell.length_b   1.000
_cell.length_c   1.000
_cell.angle_alpha   90.00
_cell.angle_beta   90.00
_cell.angle_gamma   90.00
#
_symmetry.space_group_name_H-M   'P 1'
#
loop_
_entity.id
_entity.type
_entity.pdbx_description
1 polymer ?
#
loop_
_entity_poly.entity_id
_entity_poly.type
_entity_poly.pdbx_seq_one_letter_code
_entity_poly.pdbx_strand_id
1 'polypeptide(L)'
;MDKEYPLNKNSFNKLLEIAKKIKKDGEGKKYNCVVGVSGGKDSSYLLYIVKSKLNLNPLAVHYDNGFDSEASVSNILRVCEQLNVDLETKVADWNKFKSITKSFFLAGVSDPDTPTDIGIFKTMYETAYKEKIKYVFNGHSFRTEGIEPLEWTYMDGLYLRSIHSCFGDGDIKNFDNFELKDLIKFNILGQIKTILPL
;
A
#
# COMPACT_ATOMS: atom_id res chain seq x y z
N MET A 1 -5.21 -16.63 16.07
CA MET A 1 -5.35 -16.42 14.62
C MET A 1 -6.74 -16.84 14.13
N ASP A 2 -7.17 -18.13 14.22
CA ASP A 2 -8.47 -18.57 13.69
C ASP A 2 -9.71 -18.00 14.39
N LYS A 3 -9.59 -17.50 15.62
CA LYS A 3 -10.66 -16.80 16.33
C LYS A 3 -10.86 -15.37 15.84
N GLU A 4 -9.78 -14.67 15.48
CA GLU A 4 -9.80 -13.28 15.03
C GLU A 4 -9.97 -13.16 13.52
N TYR A 5 -9.43 -14.12 12.77
CA TYR A 5 -9.45 -14.16 11.30
C TYR A 5 -10.00 -15.51 10.80
N PRO A 6 -11.29 -15.83 11.06
CA PRO A 6 -11.84 -17.10 10.68
C PRO A 6 -12.00 -17.22 9.16
N LEU A 7 -11.46 -18.32 8.60
CA LEU A 7 -11.70 -18.71 7.21
C LEU A 7 -13.12 -19.32 7.10
N ASN A 8 -14.13 -18.48 6.98
CA ASN A 8 -15.50 -18.96 6.81
C ASN A 8 -16.29 -18.08 5.81
N LYS A 9 -17.44 -18.62 5.37
CA LYS A 9 -18.35 -17.91 4.46
C LYS A 9 -18.80 -16.53 5.00
N ASN A 10 -18.80 -16.32 6.31
CA ASN A 10 -19.19 -15.05 6.92
C ASN A 10 -18.17 -13.94 6.64
N SER A 11 -16.87 -14.27 6.50
CA SER A 11 -15.83 -13.28 6.18
C SER A 11 -16.01 -12.70 4.79
N PHE A 12 -16.32 -13.54 3.80
CA PHE A 12 -16.61 -13.08 2.45
C PHE A 12 -17.90 -12.26 2.38
N ASN A 13 -18.95 -12.64 3.13
CA ASN A 13 -20.18 -11.86 3.20
C ASN A 13 -19.95 -10.47 3.80
N LYS A 14 -19.12 -10.36 4.84
CA LYS A 14 -18.72 -9.05 5.40
C LYS A 14 -17.99 -8.20 4.36
N LEU A 15 -17.09 -8.81 3.57
CA LEU A 15 -16.40 -8.11 2.49
C LEU A 15 -17.39 -7.61 1.42
N LEU A 16 -18.41 -8.38 1.08
CA LEU A 16 -19.47 -7.96 0.15
C LEU A 16 -20.28 -6.77 0.71
N GLU A 17 -20.57 -6.75 2.01
CA GLU A 17 -21.24 -5.59 2.63
C GLU A 17 -20.36 -4.33 2.59
N ILE A 18 -19.06 -4.47 2.85
CA ILE A 18 -18.10 -3.37 2.69
C ILE A 18 -18.08 -2.90 1.23
N ALA A 19 -18.07 -3.81 0.25
CA ALA A 19 -18.09 -3.46 -1.16
C ALA A 19 -19.35 -2.69 -1.57
N LYS A 20 -20.53 -3.05 -1.05
CA LYS A 20 -21.77 -2.29 -1.25
C LYS A 20 -21.63 -0.85 -0.75
N LYS A 21 -21.02 -0.66 0.43
CA LYS A 21 -20.77 0.67 0.98
C LYS A 21 -19.80 1.47 0.12
N ILE A 22 -18.70 0.85 -0.33
CA ILE A 22 -17.71 1.47 -1.22
C ILE A 22 -18.38 1.95 -2.52
N LYS A 23 -19.23 1.13 -3.12
CA LYS A 23 -19.99 1.51 -4.32
C LYS A 23 -20.85 2.74 -4.09
N LYS A 24 -21.61 2.75 -2.98
CA LYS A 24 -22.47 3.88 -2.63
C LYS A 24 -21.66 5.16 -2.42
N ASP A 25 -20.55 5.09 -1.68
CA ASP A 25 -19.70 6.25 -1.39
C ASP A 25 -18.92 6.75 -2.62
N GLY A 26 -18.75 5.87 -3.62
CA GLY A 26 -18.08 6.16 -4.89
C GLY A 26 -19.03 6.45 -6.06
N GLU A 27 -20.33 6.59 -5.82
CA GLU A 27 -21.30 6.85 -6.87
C GLU A 27 -20.96 8.16 -7.61
N GLY A 28 -20.98 8.10 -8.95
CA GLY A 28 -20.62 9.22 -9.83
C GLY A 28 -19.11 9.51 -9.94
N LYS A 29 -18.23 8.75 -9.29
CA LYS A 29 -16.78 8.88 -9.41
C LYS A 29 -16.21 7.89 -10.43
N LYS A 30 -15.09 8.28 -11.06
CA LYS A 30 -14.36 7.40 -11.99
C LYS A 30 -13.84 6.17 -11.26
N TYR A 31 -13.31 6.32 -10.04
CA TYR A 31 -12.81 5.24 -9.20
C TYR A 31 -13.49 5.28 -7.83
N ASN A 32 -13.70 4.11 -7.23
CA ASN A 32 -14.29 4.01 -5.89
C ASN A 32 -13.35 3.44 -4.83
N CYS A 33 -12.22 2.90 -5.25
CA CYS A 33 -11.14 2.45 -4.34
C CYS A 33 -9.78 2.51 -5.04
N VAL A 34 -8.71 2.51 -4.22
CA VAL A 34 -7.33 2.31 -4.65
C VAL A 34 -6.92 0.89 -4.28
N VAL A 35 -6.12 0.24 -5.13
CA VAL A 35 -5.51 -1.07 -4.86
C VAL A 35 -4.01 -1.00 -5.11
N GLY A 36 -3.20 -1.31 -4.10
CA GLY A 36 -1.76 -1.44 -4.26
C GLY A 36 -1.38 -2.69 -5.07
N VAL A 37 -0.48 -2.53 -6.04
CA VAL A 37 0.00 -3.63 -6.88
C VAL A 37 1.52 -3.67 -6.90
N SER A 38 2.10 -4.87 -6.65
CA SER A 38 3.55 -5.12 -6.62
C SER A 38 4.00 -6.14 -7.69
N GLY A 39 3.09 -6.63 -8.53
CA GLY A 39 3.38 -7.69 -9.49
C GLY A 39 3.50 -9.10 -8.90
N GLY A 40 3.40 -9.22 -7.57
CA GLY A 40 3.30 -10.49 -6.86
C GLY A 40 1.90 -11.12 -6.99
N LYS A 41 1.80 -12.40 -6.62
CA LYS A 41 0.55 -13.17 -6.73
C LYS A 41 -0.57 -12.60 -5.86
N ASP A 42 -0.25 -12.15 -4.62
CA ASP A 42 -1.25 -11.72 -3.65
C ASP A 42 -1.89 -10.38 -4.06
N SER A 43 -1.06 -9.39 -4.45
CA SER A 43 -1.56 -8.10 -4.96
C SER A 43 -2.34 -8.26 -6.27
N SER A 44 -1.90 -9.15 -7.17
CA SER A 44 -2.60 -9.45 -8.43
C SER A 44 -3.95 -10.14 -8.16
N TYR A 45 -3.98 -11.09 -7.21
CA TYR A 45 -5.20 -11.76 -6.80
C TYR A 45 -6.17 -10.80 -6.10
N LEU A 46 -5.66 -9.92 -5.25
CA LEU A 46 -6.46 -8.86 -4.63
C LEU A 46 -7.13 -7.98 -5.69
N LEU A 47 -6.37 -7.51 -6.69
CA LEU A 47 -6.93 -6.69 -7.77
C LEU A 47 -8.05 -7.43 -8.51
N TYR A 48 -7.84 -8.73 -8.80
CA TYR A 48 -8.87 -9.58 -9.39
C TYR A 48 -10.12 -9.69 -8.51
N ILE A 49 -9.98 -9.93 -7.20
CA ILE A 49 -11.11 -9.98 -6.26
C ILE A 49 -11.87 -8.66 -6.26
N VAL A 50 -11.18 -7.55 -6.10
CA VAL A 50 -11.77 -6.21 -6.03
C VAL A 50 -12.55 -5.89 -7.33
N LYS A 51 -11.93 -6.14 -8.47
CA LYS A 51 -12.55 -5.85 -9.78
C LYS A 51 -13.66 -6.84 -10.14
N SER A 52 -13.36 -8.14 -10.08
CA SER A 52 -14.23 -9.17 -10.68
C SER A 52 -15.23 -9.77 -9.70
N LYS A 53 -14.88 -9.92 -8.41
CA LYS A 53 -15.78 -10.53 -7.41
C LYS A 53 -16.60 -9.49 -6.66
N LEU A 54 -15.97 -8.37 -6.27
CA LEU A 54 -16.66 -7.28 -5.58
C LEU A 54 -17.31 -6.30 -6.57
N ASN A 55 -16.98 -6.40 -7.87
CA ASN A 55 -17.46 -5.54 -8.93
C ASN A 55 -17.29 -4.05 -8.57
N LEU A 56 -16.09 -3.69 -8.08
CA LEU A 56 -15.66 -2.33 -7.82
C LEU A 56 -14.90 -1.77 -9.04
N ASN A 57 -14.72 -0.45 -9.07
CA ASN A 57 -13.88 0.20 -10.09
C ASN A 57 -12.61 0.77 -9.44
N PRO A 58 -11.56 -0.06 -9.27
CA PRO A 58 -10.32 0.34 -8.64
C PRO A 58 -9.44 1.19 -9.55
N LEU A 59 -8.61 2.05 -8.93
CA LEU A 59 -7.37 2.57 -9.50
C LEU A 59 -6.23 1.74 -8.91
N ALA A 60 -5.46 1.05 -9.77
CA ALA A 60 -4.26 0.34 -9.35
C ALA A 60 -3.13 1.35 -9.12
N VAL A 61 -2.39 1.18 -8.03
CA VAL A 61 -1.28 2.07 -7.67
C VAL A 61 -0.03 1.23 -7.42
N HIS A 62 1.05 1.63 -8.06
CA HIS A 62 2.37 1.01 -7.93
C HIS A 62 3.39 2.03 -7.49
N TYR A 63 4.26 1.64 -6.55
CA TYR A 63 5.42 2.42 -6.10
C TYR A 63 6.69 1.74 -6.61
N ASP A 64 7.29 2.32 -7.63
CA ASP A 64 8.57 1.86 -8.19
C ASP A 64 9.72 2.45 -7.38
N ASN A 65 10.35 1.62 -6.57
CA ASN A 65 11.49 1.96 -5.74
C ASN A 65 12.85 1.64 -6.38
N GLY A 66 12.85 1.15 -7.63
CA GLY A 66 14.04 0.79 -8.39
C GLY A 66 14.55 -0.63 -8.13
N PHE A 67 13.86 -1.44 -7.31
CA PHE A 67 14.19 -2.86 -7.06
C PHE A 67 13.25 -3.84 -7.76
N ASP A 68 12.32 -3.33 -8.55
CA ASP A 68 11.39 -4.18 -9.28
C ASP A 68 12.09 -5.03 -10.34
N SER A 69 11.75 -6.31 -10.38
CA SER A 69 12.18 -7.18 -11.47
C SER A 69 11.37 -6.89 -12.75
N GLU A 70 11.95 -7.16 -13.92
CA GLU A 70 11.23 -7.07 -15.20
C GLU A 70 9.96 -7.93 -15.18
N ALA A 71 9.99 -9.07 -14.49
CA ALA A 71 8.85 -9.96 -14.35
C ALA A 71 7.73 -9.32 -13.53
N SER A 72 8.05 -8.63 -12.42
CA SER A 72 7.04 -7.95 -11.59
C SER A 72 6.38 -6.80 -12.36
N VAL A 73 7.16 -5.98 -13.04
CA VAL A 73 6.64 -4.89 -13.88
C VAL A 73 5.73 -5.43 -15.00
N SER A 74 6.19 -6.48 -15.70
CA SER A 74 5.38 -7.14 -16.75
C SER A 74 4.06 -7.71 -16.19
N ASN A 75 4.09 -8.29 -14.98
CA ASN A 75 2.90 -8.81 -14.33
C ASN A 75 1.90 -7.70 -13.95
N ILE A 76 2.38 -6.57 -13.43
CA ILE A 76 1.54 -5.41 -13.11
C ILE A 76 0.79 -4.94 -14.37
N LEU A 77 1.53 -4.69 -15.45
CA LEU A 77 0.95 -4.23 -16.71
C LEU A 77 -0.08 -5.22 -17.24
N ARG A 78 0.27 -6.50 -17.28
CA ARG A 78 -0.61 -7.55 -17.80
C ARG A 78 -1.90 -7.72 -17.00
N VAL A 79 -1.82 -7.71 -15.65
CA VAL A 79 -3.01 -7.87 -14.82
C VAL A 79 -3.93 -6.65 -14.94
N CYS A 80 -3.37 -5.44 -14.98
CA CYS A 80 -4.16 -4.22 -15.17
C CYS A 80 -4.85 -4.20 -16.55
N GLU A 81 -4.15 -4.58 -17.61
CA GLU A 81 -4.71 -4.70 -18.97
C GLU A 81 -5.83 -5.75 -19.01
N GLN A 82 -5.59 -6.96 -18.53
CA GLN A 82 -6.60 -8.04 -18.53
C GLN A 82 -7.86 -7.70 -17.74
N LEU A 83 -7.73 -6.96 -16.66
CA LEU A 83 -8.85 -6.55 -15.83
C LEU A 83 -9.48 -5.22 -16.27
N ASN A 84 -8.92 -4.56 -17.28
CA ASN A 84 -9.29 -3.21 -17.70
C ASN A 84 -9.34 -2.24 -16.51
N VAL A 85 -8.19 -2.11 -15.82
CA VAL A 85 -7.97 -1.26 -14.66
C VAL A 85 -6.87 -0.25 -14.97
N ASP A 86 -7.13 1.02 -14.68
CA ASP A 86 -6.14 2.07 -14.83
C ASP A 86 -5.03 1.91 -13.78
N LEU A 87 -3.78 2.18 -14.18
CA LEU A 87 -2.59 2.10 -13.34
C LEU A 87 -1.97 3.49 -13.18
N GLU A 88 -1.68 3.88 -11.94
CA GLU A 88 -0.82 5.02 -11.60
C GLU A 88 0.48 4.47 -10.97
N THR A 89 1.63 4.84 -11.55
CA THR A 89 2.95 4.46 -11.01
C THR A 89 3.65 5.70 -10.50
N LYS A 90 4.13 5.65 -9.27
CA LYS A 90 5.02 6.66 -8.69
C LYS A 90 6.42 6.08 -8.59
N VAL A 91 7.37 6.77 -9.23
CA VAL A 91 8.78 6.40 -9.19
C VAL A 91 9.46 7.14 -8.04
N ALA A 92 10.18 6.42 -7.19
CA ALA A 92 10.96 6.98 -6.10
C ALA A 92 12.16 7.78 -6.61
N ASP A 93 12.60 8.80 -5.84
CA ASP A 93 13.92 9.40 -6.04
C ASP A 93 14.99 8.36 -5.65
N TRP A 94 15.60 7.74 -6.65
CA TRP A 94 16.54 6.64 -6.45
C TRP A 94 17.70 7.00 -5.52
N ASN A 95 18.26 8.21 -5.62
CA ASN A 95 19.40 8.59 -4.79
C ASN A 95 19.02 8.65 -3.30
N LYS A 96 17.86 9.19 -3.00
CA LYS A 96 17.34 9.26 -1.62
C LYS A 96 16.92 7.89 -1.13
N PHE A 97 16.18 7.14 -1.93
CA PHE A 97 15.72 5.80 -1.58
C PHE A 97 16.91 4.90 -1.27
N LYS A 98 17.93 4.87 -2.13
CA LYS A 98 19.17 4.12 -1.93
C LYS A 98 19.89 4.52 -0.64
N SER A 99 20.01 5.82 -0.34
CA SER A 99 20.66 6.31 0.89
C SER A 99 19.90 5.84 2.14
N ILE A 100 18.56 5.94 2.13
CA ILE A 100 17.73 5.50 3.24
C ILE A 100 17.82 3.99 3.43
N THR A 101 17.67 3.22 2.38
CA THR A 101 17.76 1.74 2.44
C THR A 101 19.12 1.31 2.96
N LYS A 102 20.22 1.93 2.48
CA LYS A 102 21.57 1.69 3.01
C LYS A 102 21.64 1.95 4.50
N SER A 103 21.04 3.05 4.99
CA SER A 103 21.06 3.37 6.42
C SER A 103 20.34 2.34 7.28
N PHE A 104 19.25 1.76 6.81
CA PHE A 104 18.52 0.68 7.48
C PHE A 104 19.35 -0.61 7.57
N PHE A 105 20.06 -0.97 6.49
CA PHE A 105 21.00 -2.10 6.54
C PHE A 105 22.16 -1.87 7.50
N LEU A 106 22.74 -0.67 7.52
CA LEU A 106 23.84 -0.32 8.43
C LEU A 106 23.40 -0.29 9.91
N ALA A 107 22.16 0.12 10.16
CA ALA A 107 21.58 0.11 11.50
C ALA A 107 21.29 -1.30 12.04
N GLY A 108 21.23 -2.31 11.17
CA GLY A 108 20.93 -3.69 11.57
C GLY A 108 19.54 -3.84 12.18
N VAL A 109 18.56 -3.09 11.67
CA VAL A 109 17.17 -3.17 12.13
C VAL A 109 16.52 -4.49 11.73
N SER A 110 15.47 -4.88 12.43
CA SER A 110 14.74 -6.13 12.19
C SER A 110 14.05 -6.16 10.82
N ASP A 111 13.59 -5.00 10.36
CA ASP A 111 12.91 -4.85 9.07
C ASP A 111 13.58 -3.76 8.22
N PRO A 112 14.51 -4.13 7.32
CA PRO A 112 15.19 -3.19 6.43
C PRO A 112 14.30 -2.72 5.27
N ASP A 113 13.13 -3.31 5.04
CA ASP A 113 12.20 -2.95 3.96
C ASP A 113 11.19 -1.86 4.35
N THR A 114 11.20 -1.44 5.62
CA THR A 114 10.38 -0.32 6.13
C THR A 114 10.33 0.91 5.20
N PRO A 115 11.43 1.36 4.56
CA PRO A 115 11.37 2.50 3.63
C PRO A 115 10.49 2.26 2.41
N THR A 116 10.47 1.03 1.89
CA THR A 116 9.59 0.61 0.78
C THR A 116 8.13 0.70 1.21
N ASP A 117 7.79 0.11 2.35
CA ASP A 117 6.43 0.09 2.87
C ASP A 117 5.90 1.51 3.13
N ILE A 118 6.72 2.38 3.73
CA ILE A 118 6.36 3.79 3.93
C ILE A 118 6.07 4.46 2.58
N GLY A 119 6.91 4.26 1.56
CA GLY A 119 6.72 4.79 0.22
C GLY A 119 5.44 4.29 -0.45
N ILE A 120 5.15 3.00 -0.33
CA ILE A 120 3.93 2.37 -0.85
C ILE A 120 2.69 3.01 -0.19
N PHE A 121 2.62 3.01 1.14
CA PHE A 121 1.50 3.59 1.86
C PHE A 121 1.32 5.06 1.54
N LYS A 122 2.40 5.83 1.56
CA LYS A 122 2.36 7.25 1.20
C LYS A 122 1.76 7.47 -0.18
N THR A 123 2.21 6.72 -1.17
CA THR A 123 1.75 6.82 -2.55
C THR A 123 0.27 6.47 -2.69
N MET A 124 -0.15 5.35 -2.09
CA MET A 124 -1.54 4.92 -2.12
C MET A 124 -2.48 5.95 -1.50
N TYR A 125 -2.10 6.52 -0.34
CA TYR A 125 -2.91 7.52 0.34
C TYR A 125 -2.92 8.87 -0.39
N GLU A 126 -1.80 9.30 -0.97
CA GLU A 126 -1.74 10.51 -1.80
C GLU A 126 -2.64 10.42 -3.02
N THR A 127 -2.57 9.28 -3.73
CA THR A 127 -3.44 9.00 -4.88
C THR A 127 -4.91 8.96 -4.46
N ALA A 128 -5.23 8.28 -3.36
CA ALA A 128 -6.59 8.23 -2.83
C ALA A 128 -7.12 9.62 -2.48
N TYR A 129 -6.29 10.45 -1.83
CA TYR A 129 -6.67 11.83 -1.48
C TYR A 129 -6.88 12.71 -2.71
N LYS A 130 -5.97 12.66 -3.70
CA LYS A 130 -6.02 13.39 -4.97
C LYS A 130 -7.30 13.05 -5.76
N GLU A 131 -7.63 11.76 -5.85
CA GLU A 131 -8.80 11.25 -6.55
C GLU A 131 -10.08 11.28 -5.70
N LYS A 132 -10.04 11.81 -4.48
CA LYS A 132 -11.15 11.87 -3.51
C LYS A 132 -11.75 10.49 -3.21
N ILE A 133 -10.91 9.46 -3.19
CA ILE A 133 -11.24 8.08 -2.86
C ILE A 133 -11.08 7.88 -1.36
N LYS A 134 -12.03 7.19 -0.71
CA LYS A 134 -12.01 6.93 0.73
C LYS A 134 -11.51 5.55 1.11
N TYR A 135 -11.28 4.67 0.15
CA TYR A 135 -10.97 3.26 0.42
C TYR A 135 -9.71 2.82 -0.30
N VAL A 136 -8.78 2.27 0.47
CA VAL A 136 -7.50 1.75 -0.01
C VAL A 136 -7.45 0.26 0.35
N PHE A 137 -7.24 -0.60 -0.64
CA PHE A 137 -7.03 -2.02 -0.45
C PHE A 137 -5.54 -2.32 -0.50
N ASN A 138 -5.05 -3.03 0.53
CA ASN A 138 -3.69 -3.54 0.59
C ASN A 138 -3.71 -5.06 0.62
N GLY A 139 -2.78 -5.69 -0.11
CA GLY A 139 -2.66 -7.13 -0.27
C GLY A 139 -1.86 -7.84 0.83
N HIS A 140 -1.52 -7.14 1.92
CA HIS A 140 -0.88 -7.80 3.07
C HIS A 140 -1.77 -8.92 3.60
N SER A 141 -1.21 -10.12 3.66
CA SER A 141 -1.85 -11.27 4.27
C SER A 141 -1.34 -11.43 5.70
N PHE A 142 -2.20 -11.21 6.67
CA PHE A 142 -1.86 -11.43 8.08
C PHE A 142 -1.39 -12.87 8.36
N ARG A 143 -1.82 -13.84 7.56
CA ARG A 143 -1.46 -15.25 7.73
C ARG A 143 -0.05 -15.58 7.26
N THR A 144 0.47 -14.86 6.31
CA THR A 144 1.80 -15.10 5.71
C THR A 144 2.84 -14.09 6.20
N GLU A 145 2.42 -12.90 6.59
CA GLU A 145 3.30 -11.76 6.90
C GLU A 145 3.17 -11.27 8.36
N GLY A 146 2.07 -11.60 9.06
CA GLY A 146 1.78 -11.17 10.42
C GLY A 146 2.38 -12.06 11.52
N ILE A 147 3.55 -12.67 11.30
CA ILE A 147 4.19 -13.60 12.25
C ILE A 147 5.21 -12.88 13.14
N GLU A 148 5.54 -11.65 12.85
CA GLU A 148 6.51 -10.86 13.58
C GLU A 148 5.91 -10.23 14.85
N PRO A 149 6.72 -10.11 15.93
CA PRO A 149 6.32 -9.32 17.09
C PRO A 149 6.03 -7.88 16.70
N LEU A 150 4.92 -7.31 17.19
CA LEU A 150 4.51 -5.93 16.88
C LEU A 150 5.59 -4.90 17.24
N GLU A 151 6.45 -5.21 18.23
CA GLU A 151 7.56 -4.36 18.64
C GLU A 151 8.70 -4.30 17.62
N TRP A 152 8.72 -5.18 16.63
CA TRP A 152 9.75 -5.21 15.59
C TRP A 152 9.41 -4.36 14.39
N THR A 153 8.14 -4.00 14.24
CA THR A 153 7.63 -3.29 13.05
C THR A 153 7.31 -1.84 13.39
N TYR A 154 8.19 -0.93 13.02
CA TYR A 154 7.95 0.51 13.12
C TYR A 154 7.83 1.10 11.73
N MET A 155 6.61 1.56 11.39
CA MET A 155 6.33 2.22 10.10
C MET A 155 5.94 3.68 10.32
N ASP A 156 6.84 4.47 10.89
CA ASP A 156 6.61 5.90 11.01
C ASP A 156 7.76 6.74 10.45
N GLY A 157 7.41 7.94 10.00
CA GLY A 157 8.37 8.82 9.37
C GLY A 157 9.42 9.40 10.32
N LEU A 158 9.18 9.39 11.63
CA LEU A 158 10.16 9.82 12.63
C LEU A 158 11.25 8.75 12.79
N TYR A 159 10.84 7.48 12.87
CA TYR A 159 11.76 6.34 12.91
C TYR A 159 12.68 6.34 11.68
N LEU A 160 12.11 6.48 10.47
CA LEU A 160 12.90 6.54 9.22
C LEU A 160 13.94 7.67 9.28
N ARG A 161 13.55 8.88 9.68
CA ARG A 161 14.49 10.02 9.81
C ARG A 161 15.55 9.76 10.87
N SER A 162 15.19 9.13 11.99
CA SER A 162 16.14 8.84 13.07
C SER A 162 17.21 7.86 12.62
N ILE A 163 16.83 6.78 11.95
CA ILE A 163 17.78 5.81 11.39
C ILE A 163 18.68 6.49 10.35
N HIS A 164 18.10 7.25 9.42
CA HIS A 164 18.89 7.93 8.40
C HIS A 164 19.84 8.98 9.00
N SER A 165 19.44 9.71 10.04
CA SER A 165 20.31 10.69 10.69
C SER A 165 21.54 10.09 11.38
N CYS A 166 21.44 8.82 11.83
CA CYS A 166 22.52 8.11 12.49
C CYS A 166 23.44 7.35 11.53
N PHE A 167 22.90 6.82 10.43
CA PHE A 167 23.59 5.85 9.57
C PHE A 167 23.58 6.23 8.08
N GLY A 168 22.83 7.26 7.69
CA GLY A 168 22.69 7.67 6.29
C GLY A 168 23.57 8.85 5.92
N ASP A 169 23.67 9.06 4.62
CA ASP A 169 24.41 10.18 4.01
C ASP A 169 23.45 11.06 3.20
N GLY A 170 23.67 12.37 3.24
CA GLY A 170 22.93 13.33 2.41
C GLY A 170 21.57 13.73 2.96
N ASP A 171 20.85 14.53 2.16
CA ASP A 171 19.55 15.08 2.52
C ASP A 171 18.41 14.21 1.97
N ILE A 172 17.48 13.83 2.82
CA ILE A 172 16.25 13.11 2.47
C ILE A 172 15.01 14.02 2.44
N LYS A 173 15.21 15.32 2.41
CA LYS A 173 14.12 16.29 2.26
C LYS A 173 13.30 15.97 1.02
N ASN A 174 11.99 15.98 1.16
CA ASN A 174 11.02 15.57 0.12
C ASN A 174 11.05 14.09 -0.28
N PHE A 175 11.65 13.21 0.53
CA PHE A 175 11.42 11.78 0.39
C PHE A 175 9.95 11.45 0.68
N ASP A 176 9.45 10.37 0.10
CA ASP A 176 8.07 9.88 0.27
C ASP A 176 7.82 9.32 1.68
N ASN A 177 8.10 10.14 2.67
CA ASN A 177 7.97 9.82 4.07
C ASN A 177 6.54 10.11 4.57
N PHE A 178 6.10 9.36 5.59
CA PHE A 178 4.79 9.55 6.21
C PHE A 178 4.93 10.39 7.48
N GLU A 179 4.40 11.61 7.45
CA GLU A 179 4.52 12.57 8.56
C GLU A 179 3.20 12.78 9.28
N LEU A 180 3.25 13.38 10.48
CA LEU A 180 2.03 13.69 11.27
C LEU A 180 1.01 14.51 10.47
N LYS A 181 1.46 15.46 9.64
CA LYS A 181 0.58 16.22 8.74
C LYS A 181 -0.19 15.35 7.77
N ASP A 182 0.42 14.23 7.34
CA ASP A 182 -0.19 13.28 6.41
C ASP A 182 -1.27 12.47 7.11
N LEU A 183 -1.08 12.09 8.36
CA LEU A 183 -2.11 11.43 9.16
C LEU A 183 -3.36 12.33 9.30
N ILE A 184 -3.16 13.61 9.57
CA ILE A 184 -4.27 14.58 9.62
C ILE A 184 -4.94 14.69 8.25
N LYS A 185 -4.14 14.89 7.21
CA LYS A 185 -4.61 15.04 5.83
C LYS A 185 -5.42 13.84 5.34
N PHE A 186 -4.90 12.64 5.54
CA PHE A 186 -5.50 11.43 4.96
C PHE A 186 -6.61 10.86 5.84
N ASN A 187 -6.40 10.77 7.17
CA ASN A 187 -7.36 10.11 8.04
C ASN A 187 -8.49 11.04 8.47
N ILE A 188 -8.21 12.33 8.73
CA ILE A 188 -9.22 13.27 9.19
C ILE A 188 -9.89 13.97 8.01
N LEU A 189 -9.12 14.64 7.14
CA LEU A 189 -9.68 15.40 6.01
C LEU A 189 -10.13 14.46 4.88
N GLY A 190 -9.32 13.48 4.52
CA GLY A 190 -9.61 12.51 3.45
C GLY A 190 -10.55 11.39 3.89
N GLN A 191 -10.65 11.12 5.20
CA GLN A 191 -11.41 9.99 5.75
C GLN A 191 -11.06 8.65 5.08
N ILE A 192 -9.78 8.49 4.70
CA ILE A 192 -9.29 7.30 4.00
C ILE A 192 -9.22 6.13 4.97
N LYS A 193 -9.68 4.97 4.53
CA LYS A 193 -9.72 3.72 5.29
C LYS A 193 -8.98 2.63 4.55
N THR A 194 -8.07 1.94 5.22
CA THR A 194 -7.42 0.75 4.70
C THR A 194 -8.28 -0.48 4.94
N ILE A 195 -8.33 -1.35 3.94
CA ILE A 195 -9.01 -2.64 3.96
C ILE A 195 -8.00 -3.72 3.65
N LEU A 196 -7.90 -4.71 4.52
CA LEU A 196 -7.03 -5.90 4.40
C LEU A 196 -7.93 -7.12 4.22
N PRO A 197 -8.22 -7.54 2.99
CA PRO A 197 -9.21 -8.60 2.73
C PRO A 197 -8.62 -10.01 2.70
N LEU A 198 -7.28 -10.16 2.74
CA LEU A 198 -6.57 -11.44 2.62
C LEU A 198 -6.10 -12.00 3.97
#